data_75c619329d0e42ebb862852bba5c5fcd
#
_entry.id   75c619329d0e42ebb862852bba5c5fcd
#
_cell.length_a   1.000
_cell.length_b   1.000
_cell.length_c   1.000
_cell.angle_alpha   90.00
_cell.angle_beta   90.00
_cell.angle_gamma   90.00
#
_symmetry.space_group_name_H-M   'P 1'
#
loop_
_entity.id
_entity.type
_entity.pdbx_description
1 polymer ?
#
loop_
_entity_poly.entity_id
_entity_poly.type
_entity_poly.pdbx_seq_one_letter_code
_entity_poly.pdbx_strand_id
1 'polypeptide(L)'
;MNKFKNKSILITGGTGSFGKNFISYLLKNKFPFSRIIVFSRDEFKQDQLQKELDFKKNNNLRFFLGDVRDKDRLLYAFKELDFVVHAAALKQVPAAEYNPIEFIKTNVIGAQNIIEASLHNNVKKVLALSTDKAVAPINLYGATKLCSDKLFISANNIAGKNVTRFSVVRYGNVLGSRGSVLPDFLKFKSNGQIFNITNINMTRFNILMEEAINLVMLAINNGIGGEIFVPKLKSFKVTDLAKALDDRCKFNIIGIRPGEKLHEELITKAESYNCFDFDKYFLILQENFQKGYKNIINKKIKLPHSYNSEENIFLTIKEIKYILSKFLVNLQK
;
A
#
# COMPACT_ATOMS: atom_id res chain seq x y z
N MET A 1 1.56 15.55 16.24
CA MET A 1 0.92 14.63 17.22
C MET A 1 -0.42 15.17 17.76
N ASN A 2 -0.59 16.45 18.08
CA ASN A 2 -1.85 16.97 18.62
C ASN A 2 -3.11 16.71 17.76
N LYS A 3 -2.98 16.60 16.44
CA LYS A 3 -4.11 16.30 15.52
C LYS A 3 -4.79 14.94 15.80
N PHE A 4 -4.10 13.99 16.43
CA PHE A 4 -4.59 12.64 16.70
C PHE A 4 -5.09 12.44 18.13
N LYS A 5 -4.95 13.47 18.98
CA LYS A 5 -5.40 13.40 20.38
C LYS A 5 -6.92 13.20 20.42
N ASN A 6 -7.34 12.20 21.17
CA ASN A 6 -8.75 11.81 21.33
C ASN A 6 -9.43 11.39 20.00
N LYS A 7 -8.66 10.98 18.99
CA LYS A 7 -9.17 10.50 17.70
C LYS A 7 -9.18 8.98 17.66
N SER A 8 -9.98 8.44 16.76
CA SER A 8 -10.09 7.01 16.50
C SER A 8 -9.64 6.69 15.08
N ILE A 9 -8.94 5.57 14.92
CA ILE A 9 -8.48 5.07 13.63
C ILE A 9 -8.80 3.58 13.47
N LEU A 10 -9.33 3.18 12.30
CA LEU A 10 -9.56 1.80 11.95
C LEU A 10 -8.68 1.40 10.77
N ILE A 11 -8.07 0.22 10.87
CA ILE A 11 -7.22 -0.35 9.83
C ILE A 11 -7.89 -1.63 9.33
N THR A 12 -8.42 -1.61 8.10
CA THR A 12 -8.89 -2.84 7.45
C THR A 12 -7.69 -3.65 6.96
N GLY A 13 -7.80 -4.97 6.99
CA GLY A 13 -6.63 -5.83 6.72
C GLY A 13 -5.55 -5.68 7.80
N GLY A 14 -5.92 -5.31 9.02
CA GLY A 14 -5.01 -4.98 10.12
C GLY A 14 -4.07 -6.12 10.53
N THR A 15 -4.42 -7.39 10.26
CA THR A 15 -3.55 -8.57 10.47
C THR A 15 -2.63 -8.88 9.30
N GLY A 16 -2.70 -8.10 8.20
CA GLY A 16 -1.80 -8.21 7.05
C GLY A 16 -0.42 -7.60 7.33
N SER A 17 0.54 -7.81 6.40
CA SER A 17 1.91 -7.30 6.56
C SER A 17 1.96 -5.79 6.82
N PHE A 18 1.24 -4.98 6.04
CA PHE A 18 1.19 -3.54 6.27
C PHE A 18 0.46 -3.20 7.57
N GLY A 19 -0.78 -3.73 7.76
CA GLY A 19 -1.61 -3.38 8.91
C GLY A 19 -0.93 -3.65 10.26
N LYS A 20 -0.32 -4.82 10.41
CA LYS A 20 0.45 -5.20 11.61
C LYS A 20 1.59 -4.22 11.90
N ASN A 21 2.41 -3.91 10.89
CA ASN A 21 3.53 -2.99 11.05
C ASN A 21 3.07 -1.55 11.32
N PHE A 22 1.98 -1.11 10.67
CA PHE A 22 1.41 0.22 10.89
C PHE A 22 0.87 0.37 12.31
N ILE A 23 0.12 -0.61 12.82
CA ILE A 23 -0.38 -0.61 14.19
C ILE A 23 0.79 -0.61 15.19
N SER A 24 1.79 -1.48 14.99
CA SER A 24 3.01 -1.50 15.81
C SER A 24 3.72 -0.15 15.82
N TYR A 25 3.82 0.51 14.66
CA TYR A 25 4.40 1.85 14.54
C TYR A 25 3.62 2.89 15.35
N LEU A 26 2.27 2.88 15.29
CA LEU A 26 1.43 3.80 16.05
C LEU A 26 1.62 3.62 17.57
N LEU A 27 1.68 2.37 18.03
CA LEU A 27 1.85 2.05 19.45
C LEU A 27 3.27 2.39 19.94
N LYS A 28 4.31 1.98 19.23
CA LYS A 28 5.71 2.26 19.58
C LYS A 28 6.01 3.76 19.66
N ASN A 29 5.46 4.54 18.76
CA ASN A 29 5.64 6.00 18.75
C ASN A 29 4.60 6.74 19.60
N LYS A 30 3.80 6.03 20.39
CA LYS A 30 2.82 6.58 21.35
C LYS A 30 1.89 7.63 20.70
N PHE A 31 1.39 7.33 19.49
CA PHE A 31 0.41 8.21 18.87
C PHE A 31 -0.84 8.32 19.76
N PRO A 32 -1.35 9.53 20.04
CA PRO A 32 -2.37 9.77 21.06
C PRO A 32 -3.79 9.47 20.56
N PHE A 33 -3.97 8.36 19.84
CA PHE A 33 -5.30 7.87 19.47
C PHE A 33 -6.02 7.33 20.69
N SER A 34 -7.29 7.69 20.84
CA SER A 34 -8.15 7.11 21.89
C SER A 34 -8.57 5.66 21.56
N ARG A 35 -8.69 5.35 20.25
CA ARG A 35 -9.00 3.99 19.77
C ARG A 35 -8.21 3.68 18.51
N ILE A 36 -7.54 2.53 18.47
CA ILE A 36 -6.89 1.93 17.30
C ILE A 36 -7.61 0.61 17.03
N ILE A 37 -8.33 0.49 15.92
CA ILE A 37 -9.17 -0.65 15.62
C ILE A 37 -8.56 -1.49 14.52
N VAL A 38 -8.31 -2.76 14.82
CA VAL A 38 -7.87 -3.81 13.89
C VAL A 38 -9.12 -4.47 13.31
N PHE A 39 -9.35 -4.30 12.00
CA PHE A 39 -10.47 -4.93 11.31
C PHE A 39 -9.96 -5.98 10.32
N SER A 40 -10.31 -7.23 10.50
CA SER A 40 -9.93 -8.35 9.61
C SER A 40 -10.84 -9.56 9.79
N ARG A 41 -10.79 -10.48 8.81
CA ARG A 41 -11.65 -11.68 8.76
C ARG A 41 -11.15 -12.86 9.61
N ASP A 42 -9.85 -12.91 9.83
CA ASP A 42 -9.15 -14.07 10.34
C ASP A 42 -8.97 -13.92 11.86
N GLU A 43 -9.75 -14.69 12.61
CA GLU A 43 -9.75 -14.73 14.06
C GLU A 43 -8.41 -15.18 14.64
N PHE A 44 -7.83 -16.24 14.05
CA PHE A 44 -6.54 -16.76 14.51
C PHE A 44 -5.41 -15.75 14.38
N LYS A 45 -5.35 -15.02 13.23
CA LYS A 45 -4.37 -13.94 13.06
C LYS A 45 -4.63 -12.75 13.99
N GLN A 46 -5.88 -12.50 14.37
CA GLN A 46 -6.18 -11.48 15.38
C GLN A 46 -5.66 -11.91 16.75
N ASP A 47 -5.90 -13.14 17.17
CA ASP A 47 -5.38 -13.70 18.44
C ASP A 47 -3.84 -13.63 18.50
N GLN A 48 -3.17 -14.06 17.41
CA GLN A 48 -1.70 -13.94 17.31
C GLN A 48 -1.24 -12.47 17.46
N LEU A 49 -1.90 -11.55 16.77
CA LEU A 49 -1.54 -10.13 16.83
C LEU A 49 -1.79 -9.52 18.21
N GLN A 50 -2.85 -9.95 18.92
CA GLN A 50 -3.11 -9.53 20.30
C GLN A 50 -1.97 -9.92 21.24
N LYS A 51 -1.45 -11.14 21.08
CA LYS A 51 -0.30 -11.64 21.87
C LYS A 51 0.97 -10.88 21.54
N GLU A 52 1.27 -10.67 20.25
CA GLU A 52 2.45 -9.96 19.80
C GLU A 52 2.48 -8.48 20.23
N LEU A 53 1.35 -7.80 20.25
CA LEU A 53 1.24 -6.38 20.61
C LEU A 53 1.01 -6.13 22.10
N ASP A 54 1.03 -7.17 22.94
CA ASP A 54 0.71 -7.07 24.36
C ASP A 54 -0.59 -6.28 24.62
N PHE A 55 -1.70 -6.82 24.09
CA PHE A 55 -3.00 -6.17 24.12
C PHE A 55 -3.40 -5.66 25.51
N LYS A 56 -3.01 -6.38 26.57
CA LYS A 56 -3.34 -6.01 27.96
C LYS A 56 -2.72 -4.68 28.38
N LYS A 57 -1.58 -4.30 27.79
CA LYS A 57 -0.90 -3.02 28.08
C LYS A 57 -1.39 -1.87 27.18
N ASN A 58 -2.09 -2.17 26.07
CA ASN A 58 -2.53 -1.18 25.11
C ASN A 58 -4.06 -1.00 25.17
N ASN A 59 -4.54 -0.31 26.21
CA ASN A 59 -5.97 -0.11 26.50
C ASN A 59 -6.78 0.57 25.36
N ASN A 60 -6.12 1.21 24.41
CA ASN A 60 -6.74 1.86 23.26
C ASN A 60 -6.87 0.97 22.02
N LEU A 61 -6.32 -0.25 22.06
CA LEU A 61 -6.39 -1.21 20.95
C LEU A 61 -7.72 -1.98 20.99
N ARG A 62 -8.33 -2.22 19.83
CA ARG A 62 -9.58 -2.98 19.67
C ARG A 62 -9.47 -3.92 18.49
N PHE A 63 -10.08 -5.08 18.58
CA PHE A 63 -10.09 -6.10 17.54
C PHE A 63 -11.52 -6.38 17.11
N PHE A 64 -11.81 -6.10 15.83
CA PHE A 64 -13.12 -6.31 15.23
C PHE A 64 -13.02 -7.36 14.13
N LEU A 65 -13.69 -8.48 14.33
CA LEU A 65 -13.90 -9.47 13.26
C LEU A 65 -14.89 -8.92 12.25
N GLY A 66 -14.55 -9.03 10.97
CA GLY A 66 -15.43 -8.65 9.88
C GLY A 66 -14.76 -8.70 8.52
N ASP A 67 -15.59 -8.77 7.49
CA ASP A 67 -15.20 -8.77 6.08
C ASP A 67 -15.58 -7.42 5.45
N VAL A 68 -14.74 -6.88 4.59
CA VAL A 68 -15.03 -5.64 3.84
C VAL A 68 -16.17 -5.82 2.83
N ARG A 69 -16.52 -7.06 2.51
CA ARG A 69 -17.67 -7.40 1.66
C ARG A 69 -19.01 -7.28 2.41
N ASP A 70 -18.98 -7.28 3.73
CA ASP A 70 -20.15 -7.13 4.61
C ASP A 70 -20.33 -5.65 4.96
N LYS A 71 -21.27 -5.01 4.26
CA LYS A 71 -21.60 -3.60 4.41
C LYS A 71 -22.16 -3.30 5.79
N ASP A 72 -23.08 -4.15 6.28
CA ASP A 72 -23.73 -3.92 7.58
C ASP A 72 -22.71 -3.99 8.71
N ARG A 73 -21.80 -4.96 8.66
CA ARG A 73 -20.69 -5.05 9.61
C ARG A 73 -19.80 -3.80 9.61
N LEU A 74 -19.52 -3.24 8.43
CA LEU A 74 -18.74 -2.00 8.31
C LEU A 74 -19.50 -0.80 8.89
N LEU A 75 -20.82 -0.68 8.67
CA LEU A 75 -21.63 0.40 9.25
C LEU A 75 -21.53 0.42 10.78
N TYR A 76 -21.54 -0.75 11.42
CA TYR A 76 -21.33 -0.84 12.87
C TYR A 76 -19.88 -0.56 13.28
N ALA A 77 -18.91 -1.09 12.55
CA ALA A 77 -17.51 -0.94 12.89
C ALA A 77 -17.00 0.51 12.74
N PHE A 78 -17.67 1.32 11.91
CA PHE A 78 -17.27 2.69 11.61
C PHE A 78 -17.92 3.75 12.52
N LYS A 79 -18.75 3.35 13.48
CA LYS A 79 -19.35 4.28 14.44
C LYS A 79 -18.27 5.07 15.18
N GLU A 80 -18.42 6.40 15.19
CA GLU A 80 -17.51 7.34 15.87
C GLU A 80 -16.04 7.24 15.43
N LEU A 81 -15.77 6.93 14.16
CA LEU A 81 -14.41 6.93 13.61
C LEU A 81 -14.03 8.29 13.04
N ASP A 82 -12.78 8.67 13.29
CA ASP A 82 -12.19 9.83 12.64
C ASP A 82 -11.40 9.44 11.39
N PHE A 83 -10.67 8.31 11.40
CA PHE A 83 -9.78 7.89 10.33
C PHE A 83 -9.96 6.42 9.95
N VAL A 84 -9.87 6.14 8.66
CA VAL A 84 -9.82 4.76 8.13
C VAL A 84 -8.60 4.61 7.22
N VAL A 85 -7.81 3.56 7.45
CA VAL A 85 -6.76 3.10 6.53
C VAL A 85 -7.23 1.78 5.91
N HIS A 86 -7.60 1.83 4.63
CA HIS A 86 -8.07 0.66 3.91
C HIS A 86 -6.90 -0.10 3.26
N ALA A 87 -6.42 -1.14 3.97
CA ALA A 87 -5.34 -2.02 3.53
C ALA A 87 -5.81 -3.45 3.19
N ALA A 88 -7.10 -3.75 3.35
CA ALA A 88 -7.66 -5.05 2.98
C ALA A 88 -7.77 -5.18 1.46
N ALA A 89 -7.15 -6.21 0.90
CA ALA A 89 -7.27 -6.58 -0.51
C ALA A 89 -6.85 -8.04 -0.74
N LEU A 90 -7.36 -8.66 -1.79
CA LEU A 90 -6.76 -9.84 -2.41
C LEU A 90 -5.72 -9.35 -3.43
N LYS A 91 -4.51 -9.96 -3.47
CA LYS A 91 -3.39 -9.41 -4.25
C LYS A 91 -2.59 -10.43 -5.07
N GLN A 92 -2.87 -11.71 -4.96
CA GLN A 92 -2.14 -12.75 -5.68
C GLN A 92 -2.61 -12.82 -7.13
N VAL A 93 -1.73 -12.47 -8.09
CA VAL A 93 -2.08 -12.41 -9.52
C VAL A 93 -2.61 -13.74 -10.04
N PRO A 94 -1.95 -14.91 -9.85
CA PRO A 94 -2.50 -16.18 -10.34
C PRO A 94 -3.85 -16.53 -9.71
N ALA A 95 -4.06 -16.20 -8.45
CA ALA A 95 -5.33 -16.44 -7.78
C ALA A 95 -6.44 -15.52 -8.31
N ALA A 96 -6.11 -14.31 -8.77
CA ALA A 96 -7.06 -13.39 -9.38
C ALA A 96 -7.60 -13.93 -10.71
N GLU A 97 -6.71 -14.42 -11.56
CA GLU A 97 -7.10 -15.00 -12.86
C GLU A 97 -7.97 -16.25 -12.68
N TYR A 98 -7.73 -17.03 -11.63
CA TYR A 98 -8.50 -18.24 -11.34
C TYR A 98 -9.83 -17.97 -10.60
N ASN A 99 -9.88 -16.95 -9.72
CA ASN A 99 -11.04 -16.61 -8.89
C ASN A 99 -11.48 -15.15 -9.10
N PRO A 100 -11.85 -14.73 -10.31
CA PRO A 100 -12.06 -13.33 -10.68
C PRO A 100 -13.11 -12.63 -9.80
N ILE A 101 -14.23 -13.27 -9.54
CA ILE A 101 -15.35 -12.67 -8.82
C ILE A 101 -15.00 -12.36 -7.35
N GLU A 102 -14.14 -13.18 -6.71
CA GLU A 102 -13.72 -12.95 -5.34
C GLU A 102 -12.82 -11.70 -5.22
N PHE A 103 -12.00 -11.43 -6.25
CA PHE A 103 -11.20 -10.21 -6.34
C PHE A 103 -12.08 -8.98 -6.56
N ILE A 104 -13.07 -9.08 -7.44
CA ILE A 104 -14.05 -8.00 -7.68
C ILE A 104 -14.82 -7.72 -6.38
N LYS A 105 -15.39 -8.74 -5.75
CA LYS A 105 -16.14 -8.57 -4.49
C LYS A 105 -15.28 -7.94 -3.39
N THR A 106 -14.02 -8.36 -3.24
CA THR A 106 -13.17 -7.87 -2.16
C THR A 106 -12.58 -6.49 -2.48
N ASN A 107 -12.00 -6.32 -3.68
CA ASN A 107 -11.22 -5.14 -3.99
C ASN A 107 -12.08 -3.99 -4.54
N VAL A 108 -13.20 -4.29 -5.21
CA VAL A 108 -14.08 -3.28 -5.82
C VAL A 108 -15.32 -3.05 -4.95
N ILE A 109 -16.13 -4.09 -4.72
CA ILE A 109 -17.35 -3.94 -3.90
C ILE A 109 -16.96 -3.64 -2.44
N GLY A 110 -15.91 -4.29 -1.92
CA GLY A 110 -15.37 -3.95 -0.59
C GLY A 110 -14.92 -2.49 -0.49
N ALA A 111 -14.28 -1.93 -1.52
CA ALA A 111 -13.95 -0.50 -1.55
C ALA A 111 -15.21 0.39 -1.54
N GLN A 112 -16.22 0.04 -2.32
CA GLN A 112 -17.50 0.75 -2.32
C GLN A 112 -18.18 0.70 -0.94
N ASN A 113 -18.19 -0.45 -0.27
CA ASN A 113 -18.74 -0.59 1.08
C ASN A 113 -18.00 0.28 2.11
N ILE A 114 -16.66 0.37 2.00
CA ILE A 114 -15.85 1.27 2.84
C ILE A 114 -16.25 2.74 2.62
N ILE A 115 -16.44 3.15 1.37
CA ILE A 115 -16.87 4.51 1.02
C ILE A 115 -18.23 4.81 1.64
N GLU A 116 -19.22 3.94 1.43
CA GLU A 116 -20.58 4.12 1.93
C GLU A 116 -20.63 4.15 3.47
N ALA A 117 -19.94 3.21 4.12
CA ALA A 117 -19.86 3.19 5.59
C ALA A 117 -19.16 4.45 6.14
N SER A 118 -18.16 4.97 5.43
CA SER A 118 -17.46 6.20 5.82
C SER A 118 -18.33 7.44 5.69
N LEU A 119 -19.07 7.55 4.60
CA LEU A 119 -20.01 8.66 4.37
C LEU A 119 -21.13 8.63 5.39
N HIS A 120 -21.72 7.46 5.64
CA HIS A 120 -22.81 7.27 6.61
C HIS A 120 -22.38 7.67 8.02
N ASN A 121 -21.16 7.34 8.43
CA ASN A 121 -20.65 7.62 9.78
C ASN A 121 -19.84 8.92 9.89
N ASN A 122 -19.80 9.75 8.85
CA ASN A 122 -19.06 11.01 8.82
C ASN A 122 -17.57 10.88 9.19
N VAL A 123 -16.93 9.79 8.74
CA VAL A 123 -15.49 9.58 8.91
C VAL A 123 -14.73 10.74 8.28
N LYS A 124 -13.78 11.33 9.00
CA LYS A 124 -13.09 12.56 8.51
C LYS A 124 -12.17 12.28 7.34
N LYS A 125 -11.36 11.21 7.43
CA LYS A 125 -10.43 10.84 6.36
C LYS A 125 -10.38 9.34 6.15
N VAL A 126 -10.42 8.96 4.90
CA VAL A 126 -10.25 7.58 4.43
C VAL A 126 -9.04 7.55 3.50
N LEU A 127 -8.08 6.72 3.81
CA LEU A 127 -6.91 6.51 3.00
C LEU A 127 -6.88 5.08 2.48
N ALA A 128 -6.95 4.90 1.17
CA ALA A 128 -6.86 3.59 0.53
C ALA A 128 -5.42 3.29 0.08
N LEU A 129 -4.95 2.07 0.34
CA LEU A 129 -3.66 1.61 -0.17
C LEU A 129 -3.82 1.03 -1.57
N SER A 130 -2.97 1.46 -2.49
CA SER A 130 -2.91 1.02 -3.87
C SER A 130 -1.54 0.42 -4.22
N THR A 131 -1.31 0.14 -5.48
CA THR A 131 -0.15 -0.59 -6.00
C THR A 131 0.23 -0.09 -7.39
N ASP A 132 1.50 -0.27 -7.77
CA ASP A 132 2.01 -0.12 -9.14
C ASP A 132 1.21 -0.96 -10.16
N LYS A 133 0.65 -2.09 -9.75
CA LYS A 133 -0.16 -2.96 -10.62
C LYS A 133 -1.51 -2.37 -11.03
N ALA A 134 -1.99 -1.34 -10.31
CA ALA A 134 -3.18 -0.57 -10.68
C ALA A 134 -2.92 0.39 -11.86
N VAL A 135 -1.66 0.66 -12.18
CA VAL A 135 -1.25 1.56 -13.25
C VAL A 135 -1.12 0.78 -14.56
N ALA A 136 -1.81 1.15 -15.62
CA ALA A 136 -1.87 0.40 -16.88
C ALA A 136 -1.95 -1.13 -16.65
N PRO A 137 -3.03 -1.63 -16.01
CA PRO A 137 -3.10 -3.02 -15.54
C PRO A 137 -3.14 -4.03 -16.69
N ILE A 138 -2.37 -5.11 -16.56
CA ILE A 138 -2.36 -6.24 -17.50
C ILE A 138 -2.90 -7.54 -16.86
N ASN A 139 -3.39 -7.47 -15.64
CA ASN A 139 -3.97 -8.58 -14.90
C ASN A 139 -5.19 -8.11 -14.09
N LEU A 140 -6.04 -9.05 -13.69
CA LEU A 140 -7.28 -8.75 -12.98
C LEU A 140 -7.03 -8.09 -11.62
N TYR A 141 -6.01 -8.51 -10.87
CA TYR A 141 -5.67 -7.84 -9.60
C TYR A 141 -5.42 -6.35 -9.82
N GLY A 142 -4.58 -5.99 -10.78
CA GLY A 142 -4.32 -4.59 -11.13
C GLY A 142 -5.59 -3.85 -11.56
N ALA A 143 -6.42 -4.45 -12.42
CA ALA A 143 -7.69 -3.87 -12.87
C ALA A 143 -8.64 -3.60 -11.69
N THR A 144 -8.79 -4.55 -10.74
CA THR A 144 -9.62 -4.32 -9.54
C THR A 144 -9.07 -3.23 -8.64
N LYS A 145 -7.75 -3.07 -8.55
CA LYS A 145 -7.12 -1.98 -7.77
C LYS A 145 -7.27 -0.63 -8.47
N LEU A 146 -7.20 -0.58 -9.82
CA LEU A 146 -7.52 0.63 -10.57
C LEU A 146 -8.98 1.06 -10.33
N CYS A 147 -9.93 0.12 -10.39
CA CYS A 147 -11.33 0.41 -10.06
C CYS A 147 -11.47 0.98 -8.64
N SER A 148 -10.81 0.36 -7.66
CA SER A 148 -10.79 0.84 -6.28
C SER A 148 -10.24 2.28 -6.18
N ASP A 149 -9.10 2.58 -6.83
CA ASP A 149 -8.52 3.93 -6.84
C ASP A 149 -9.51 4.96 -7.39
N LYS A 150 -10.18 4.64 -8.51
CA LYS A 150 -11.19 5.53 -9.12
C LYS A 150 -12.39 5.74 -8.21
N LEU A 151 -12.89 4.69 -7.53
CA LEU A 151 -13.98 4.79 -6.58
C LEU A 151 -13.62 5.73 -5.41
N PHE A 152 -12.46 5.55 -4.77
CA PHE A 152 -12.05 6.42 -3.66
C PHE A 152 -11.85 7.87 -4.08
N ILE A 153 -11.25 8.13 -5.24
CA ILE A 153 -11.06 9.51 -5.71
C ILE A 153 -12.40 10.15 -6.04
N SER A 154 -13.29 9.46 -6.77
CA SER A 154 -14.60 9.98 -7.15
C SER A 154 -15.55 10.17 -5.97
N ALA A 155 -15.36 9.42 -4.87
CA ALA A 155 -16.17 9.54 -3.66
C ALA A 155 -16.14 10.94 -3.05
N ASN A 156 -15.09 11.73 -3.30
CA ASN A 156 -15.04 13.14 -2.88
C ASN A 156 -16.11 14.01 -3.55
N ASN A 157 -16.57 13.64 -4.76
CA ASN A 157 -17.68 14.36 -5.44
C ASN A 157 -19.02 14.05 -4.76
N ILE A 158 -19.20 12.80 -4.28
CA ILE A 158 -20.41 12.36 -3.59
C ILE A 158 -20.46 12.91 -2.16
N ALA A 159 -19.30 13.05 -1.52
CA ALA A 159 -19.20 13.58 -0.15
C ALA A 159 -19.76 15.00 -0.02
N GLY A 160 -19.80 15.77 -1.10
CA GLY A 160 -20.38 17.13 -1.12
C GLY A 160 -19.71 18.02 -0.06
N LYS A 161 -20.54 18.73 0.72
CA LYS A 161 -20.10 19.57 1.85
C LYS A 161 -19.75 18.75 3.10
N ASN A 162 -19.98 17.43 3.09
CA ASN A 162 -19.66 16.54 4.20
C ASN A 162 -18.16 16.54 4.49
N VAL A 163 -17.83 16.21 5.73
CA VAL A 163 -16.46 16.29 6.26
C VAL A 163 -15.54 15.21 5.72
N THR A 164 -16.10 14.10 5.16
CA THR A 164 -15.31 12.94 4.70
C THR A 164 -14.43 13.28 3.51
N ARG A 165 -13.15 12.93 3.60
CA ARG A 165 -12.16 13.11 2.53
C ARG A 165 -11.49 11.77 2.22
N PHE A 166 -11.42 11.46 0.94
CA PHE A 166 -10.85 10.22 0.42
C PHE A 166 -9.57 10.50 -0.35
N SER A 167 -8.53 9.77 -0.05
CA SER A 167 -7.23 9.84 -0.73
C SER A 167 -6.68 8.43 -0.97
N VAL A 168 -5.75 8.30 -1.90
CA VAL A 168 -5.08 7.05 -2.24
C VAL A 168 -3.57 7.20 -2.02
N VAL A 169 -2.93 6.14 -1.54
CA VAL A 169 -1.47 6.01 -1.52
C VAL A 169 -1.10 4.86 -2.43
N ARG A 170 -0.31 5.14 -3.46
CA ARG A 170 0.13 4.18 -4.47
C ARG A 170 1.64 3.98 -4.36
N TYR A 171 2.09 2.75 -4.15
CA TYR A 171 3.50 2.40 -4.08
C TYR A 171 3.77 1.02 -4.68
N GLY A 172 5.06 0.73 -4.93
CA GLY A 172 5.53 -0.51 -5.53
C GLY A 172 5.64 -1.67 -4.53
N ASN A 173 6.56 -2.58 -4.82
CA ASN A 173 6.78 -3.77 -4.00
C ASN A 173 7.41 -3.41 -2.65
N VAL A 174 6.71 -3.74 -1.56
CA VAL A 174 7.29 -3.61 -0.21
C VAL A 174 8.25 -4.78 0.01
N LEU A 175 9.53 -4.46 0.27
CA LEU A 175 10.60 -5.43 0.48
C LEU A 175 10.23 -6.41 1.61
N GLY A 176 10.37 -7.71 1.34
CA GLY A 176 10.09 -8.76 2.32
C GLY A 176 8.61 -8.96 2.69
N SER A 177 7.67 -8.29 2.00
CA SER A 177 6.25 -8.57 2.20
C SER A 177 5.88 -9.98 1.74
N ARG A 178 4.80 -10.55 2.29
CA ARG A 178 4.31 -11.89 1.90
C ARG A 178 4.04 -11.95 0.40
N GLY A 179 4.61 -12.98 -0.27
CA GLY A 179 4.49 -13.20 -1.71
C GLY A 179 5.37 -12.26 -2.56
N SER A 180 6.36 -11.57 -1.95
CA SER A 180 7.42 -10.89 -2.70
C SER A 180 8.58 -11.86 -2.99
N VAL A 181 9.45 -11.48 -3.93
CA VAL A 181 10.57 -12.31 -4.39
C VAL A 181 11.63 -12.61 -3.32
N LEU A 182 11.81 -11.70 -2.35
CA LEU A 182 12.86 -11.83 -1.33
C LEU A 182 12.72 -13.08 -0.44
N PRO A 183 11.55 -13.43 0.11
CA PRO A 183 11.38 -14.66 0.88
C PRO A 183 11.75 -15.92 0.09
N ASP A 184 11.43 -15.97 -1.22
CA ASP A 184 11.78 -17.11 -2.07
C ASP A 184 13.29 -17.17 -2.30
N PHE A 185 13.94 -16.04 -2.55
CA PHE A 185 15.39 -15.95 -2.73
C PHE A 185 16.15 -16.32 -1.45
N LEU A 186 15.64 -15.96 -0.28
CA LEU A 186 16.23 -16.40 1.00
C LEU A 186 16.15 -17.93 1.16
N LYS A 187 15.04 -18.57 0.76
CA LYS A 187 14.92 -20.03 0.75
C LYS A 187 15.87 -20.68 -0.25
N PHE A 188 15.99 -20.14 -1.47
CA PHE A 188 16.93 -20.68 -2.45
C PHE A 188 18.36 -20.63 -1.93
N LYS A 189 18.75 -19.49 -1.33
CA LYS A 189 20.08 -19.35 -0.71
C LYS A 189 20.30 -20.37 0.43
N SER A 190 19.35 -20.50 1.37
CA SER A 190 19.49 -21.41 2.52
C SER A 190 19.60 -22.89 2.10
N ASN A 191 18.98 -23.26 0.98
CA ASN A 191 18.95 -24.61 0.46
C ASN A 191 20.06 -24.87 -0.59
N GLY A 192 20.94 -23.89 -0.87
CA GLY A 192 21.96 -24.02 -1.92
C GLY A 192 21.39 -24.18 -3.34
N GLN A 193 20.17 -23.67 -3.56
CA GLN A 193 19.45 -23.83 -4.82
C GLN A 193 19.76 -22.69 -5.81
N ILE A 194 19.57 -22.97 -7.10
CA ILE A 194 19.64 -21.98 -8.17
C ILE A 194 18.48 -21.00 -8.03
N PHE A 195 18.73 -19.71 -8.23
CA PHE A 195 17.71 -18.67 -8.14
C PHE A 195 16.82 -18.69 -9.39
N ASN A 196 15.53 -18.99 -9.22
CA ASN A 196 14.55 -18.89 -10.29
C ASN A 196 14.17 -17.43 -10.50
N ILE A 197 14.43 -16.90 -11.69
CA ILE A 197 14.03 -15.56 -12.13
C ILE A 197 13.19 -15.63 -13.39
N THR A 198 12.25 -14.74 -13.54
CA THR A 198 11.33 -14.73 -14.69
C THR A 198 11.98 -14.15 -15.93
N ASN A 199 12.76 -13.09 -15.78
CA ASN A 199 13.52 -12.45 -16.85
C ASN A 199 14.70 -11.64 -16.28
N ILE A 200 15.84 -11.65 -16.96
CA ILE A 200 17.08 -10.96 -16.53
C ILE A 200 16.94 -9.43 -16.55
N ASN A 201 16.08 -8.89 -17.41
CA ASN A 201 15.83 -7.45 -17.54
C ASN A 201 14.72 -6.93 -16.62
N MET A 202 14.14 -7.81 -15.81
CA MET A 202 13.02 -7.43 -14.95
C MET A 202 13.45 -6.42 -13.89
N THR A 203 12.70 -5.31 -13.82
CA THR A 203 12.92 -4.25 -12.84
C THR A 203 11.72 -4.06 -11.93
N ARG A 204 11.96 -3.59 -10.71
CA ARG A 204 10.91 -3.30 -9.71
C ARG A 204 11.27 -2.03 -8.95
N PHE A 205 10.25 -1.31 -8.50
CA PHE A 205 10.41 -0.30 -7.48
C PHE A 205 10.64 -0.95 -6.12
N ASN A 206 11.51 -0.35 -5.31
CA ASN A 206 11.75 -0.80 -3.94
C ASN A 206 11.19 0.20 -2.95
N ILE A 207 10.39 -0.27 -2.00
CA ILE A 207 9.99 0.53 -0.83
C ILE A 207 10.16 -0.31 0.44
N LEU A 208 10.68 0.32 1.48
CA LEU A 208 10.71 -0.28 2.81
C LEU A 208 9.36 -0.12 3.51
N MET A 209 9.04 -1.03 4.43
CA MET A 209 7.81 -0.95 5.22
C MET A 209 7.69 0.39 5.96
N GLU A 210 8.77 0.88 6.53
CA GLU A 210 8.83 2.16 7.23
C GLU A 210 8.53 3.35 6.29
N GLU A 211 9.06 3.33 5.08
CA GLU A 211 8.80 4.36 4.06
C GLU A 211 7.33 4.36 3.63
N ALA A 212 6.74 3.18 3.47
CA ALA A 212 5.30 3.04 3.16
C ALA A 212 4.43 3.57 4.31
N ILE A 213 4.79 3.29 5.56
CA ILE A 213 4.11 3.81 6.75
C ILE A 213 4.23 5.34 6.82
N ASN A 214 5.42 5.88 6.61
CA ASN A 214 5.66 7.33 6.63
C ASN A 214 4.86 8.05 5.54
N LEU A 215 4.73 7.47 4.34
CA LEU A 215 3.90 8.00 3.27
C LEU A 215 2.41 7.99 3.64
N VAL A 216 1.92 6.92 4.28
CA VAL A 216 0.55 6.82 4.79
C VAL A 216 0.29 7.88 5.86
N MET A 217 1.20 8.07 6.81
CA MET A 217 1.09 9.12 7.83
C MET A 217 1.13 10.52 7.24
N LEU A 218 1.96 10.75 6.22
CA LEU A 218 2.01 12.00 5.48
C LEU A 218 0.66 12.27 4.79
N ALA A 219 0.08 11.28 4.11
CA ALA A 219 -1.21 11.40 3.44
C ALA A 219 -2.36 11.64 4.43
N ILE A 220 -2.39 10.95 5.57
CA ILE A 220 -3.38 11.21 6.64
C ILE A 220 -3.26 12.66 7.16
N ASN A 221 -2.04 13.15 7.33
CA ASN A 221 -1.80 14.50 7.84
C ASN A 221 -2.17 15.59 6.83
N ASN A 222 -1.76 15.44 5.58
CA ASN A 222 -1.75 16.50 4.58
C ASN A 222 -2.85 16.38 3.54
N GLY A 223 -3.42 15.17 3.32
CA GLY A 223 -4.45 14.95 2.33
C GLY A 223 -5.71 15.77 2.62
N ILE A 224 -6.27 16.40 1.60
CA ILE A 224 -7.50 17.18 1.65
C ILE A 224 -8.64 16.57 0.84
N GLY A 225 -8.38 15.45 0.16
CA GLY A 225 -9.31 14.66 -0.65
C GLY A 225 -9.07 14.80 -2.15
N GLY A 226 -9.19 13.68 -2.88
CA GLY A 226 -9.03 13.62 -4.33
C GLY A 226 -7.61 13.38 -4.83
N GLU A 227 -6.64 13.13 -3.94
CA GLU A 227 -5.24 12.90 -4.27
C GLU A 227 -4.86 11.42 -4.38
N ILE A 228 -3.87 11.17 -5.24
CA ILE A 228 -3.06 9.94 -5.19
C ILE A 228 -1.63 10.33 -4.83
N PHE A 229 -1.16 9.89 -3.68
CA PHE A 229 0.22 10.07 -3.23
C PHE A 229 1.09 8.95 -3.79
N VAL A 230 2.17 9.32 -4.48
CA VAL A 230 3.11 8.37 -5.09
C VAL A 230 4.51 8.70 -4.59
N PRO A 231 5.22 7.79 -3.89
CA PRO A 231 6.57 8.06 -3.40
C PRO A 231 7.58 8.10 -4.53
N LYS A 232 8.64 8.87 -4.37
CA LYS A 232 9.83 8.80 -5.23
C LYS A 232 10.70 7.65 -4.74
N LEU A 233 10.78 6.60 -5.53
CA LEU A 233 11.47 5.35 -5.19
C LEU A 233 12.63 5.11 -6.13
N LYS A 234 13.67 4.44 -5.67
CA LYS A 234 14.69 3.83 -6.53
C LYS A 234 14.21 2.48 -7.05
N SER A 235 14.69 2.11 -8.21
CA SER A 235 14.46 0.79 -8.82
C SER A 235 15.58 -0.19 -8.53
N PHE A 236 15.34 -1.46 -8.73
CA PHE A 236 16.37 -2.49 -8.75
C PHE A 236 16.07 -3.54 -9.84
N LYS A 237 17.13 -4.15 -10.38
CA LYS A 237 17.01 -5.35 -11.21
C LYS A 237 16.82 -6.57 -10.29
N VAL A 238 15.93 -7.47 -10.65
CA VAL A 238 15.68 -8.69 -9.85
C VAL A 238 16.97 -9.53 -9.73
N THR A 239 17.81 -9.52 -10.78
CA THR A 239 19.14 -10.14 -10.76
C THR A 239 20.08 -9.54 -9.73
N ASP A 240 20.03 -8.20 -9.52
CA ASP A 240 20.91 -7.52 -8.57
C ASP A 240 20.50 -7.80 -7.12
N LEU A 241 19.20 -8.03 -6.87
CA LEU A 241 18.71 -8.51 -5.57
C LEU A 241 19.28 -9.90 -5.25
N ALA A 242 19.28 -10.82 -6.21
CA ALA A 242 19.86 -12.15 -6.03
C ALA A 242 21.37 -12.07 -5.80
N LYS A 243 22.12 -11.30 -6.61
CA LYS A 243 23.56 -11.05 -6.42
C LYS A 243 23.88 -10.39 -5.07
N ALA A 244 23.00 -9.53 -4.58
CA ALA A 244 23.19 -8.92 -3.26
C ALA A 244 23.05 -9.93 -2.11
N LEU A 245 22.28 -11.01 -2.31
CA LEU A 245 22.16 -12.10 -1.36
C LEU A 245 23.31 -13.10 -1.47
N ASP A 246 23.75 -13.43 -2.69
CA ASP A 246 24.83 -14.35 -2.98
C ASP A 246 25.59 -13.92 -4.25
N ASP A 247 26.84 -13.50 -4.08
CA ASP A 247 27.69 -13.02 -5.19
C ASP A 247 27.97 -14.12 -6.23
N ARG A 248 27.86 -15.39 -5.86
CA ARG A 248 28.08 -16.55 -6.72
C ARG A 248 26.80 -17.20 -7.22
N CYS A 249 25.65 -16.53 -7.05
CA CYS A 249 24.34 -17.08 -7.43
C CYS A 249 24.28 -17.41 -8.93
N LYS A 250 23.67 -18.54 -9.25
CA LYS A 250 23.30 -18.95 -10.61
C LYS A 250 21.81 -18.71 -10.82
N PHE A 251 21.44 -18.38 -12.05
CA PHE A 251 20.05 -18.10 -12.43
C PHE A 251 19.50 -19.22 -13.31
N ASN A 252 18.26 -19.62 -12.99
CA ASN A 252 17.41 -20.38 -13.89
C ASN A 252 16.30 -19.45 -14.39
N ILE A 253 16.22 -19.24 -15.70
CA ILE A 253 15.23 -18.35 -16.32
C ILE A 253 13.97 -19.16 -16.59
N ILE A 254 12.89 -18.87 -15.85
CA ILE A 254 11.63 -19.61 -15.92
C ILE A 254 10.58 -19.00 -16.85
N GLY A 255 10.89 -17.84 -17.48
CA GLY A 255 9.96 -17.11 -18.34
C GLY A 255 9.01 -16.18 -17.57
N ILE A 256 8.44 -15.19 -18.27
CA ILE A 256 7.47 -14.24 -17.71
C ILE A 256 6.15 -14.97 -17.47
N ARG A 257 5.59 -14.80 -16.27
CA ARG A 257 4.31 -15.39 -15.90
C ARG A 257 3.14 -14.63 -16.52
N PRO A 258 2.02 -15.29 -16.82
CA PRO A 258 0.81 -14.56 -17.26
C PRO A 258 0.43 -13.44 -16.29
N GLY A 259 0.18 -12.25 -16.83
CA GLY A 259 -0.17 -11.08 -16.03
C GLY A 259 0.99 -10.42 -15.27
N GLU A 260 2.26 -10.81 -15.51
CA GLU A 260 3.44 -10.22 -14.90
C GLU A 260 4.11 -9.22 -15.85
N LYS A 261 4.33 -7.99 -15.40
CA LYS A 261 5.04 -6.95 -16.16
C LYS A 261 6.55 -7.15 -16.08
N LEU A 262 7.25 -6.86 -17.18
CA LEU A 262 8.71 -6.76 -17.18
C LEU A 262 9.17 -5.59 -16.31
N HIS A 263 8.56 -4.42 -16.51
CA HIS A 263 8.80 -3.20 -15.76
C HIS A 263 7.50 -2.72 -15.12
N GLU A 264 7.56 -2.18 -13.91
CA GLU A 264 6.40 -1.63 -13.22
C GLU A 264 6.30 -0.13 -13.45
N GLU A 265 5.09 0.41 -13.36
CA GLU A 265 4.80 1.82 -13.55
C GLU A 265 3.99 2.35 -12.34
N LEU A 266 4.34 3.54 -11.87
CA LEU A 266 3.64 4.21 -10.76
C LEU A 266 2.83 5.41 -11.23
N ILE A 267 3.19 6.03 -12.35
CA ILE A 267 2.47 7.15 -12.96
C ILE A 267 2.47 6.95 -14.47
N THR A 268 1.30 6.88 -15.08
CA THR A 268 1.19 6.80 -16.54
C THR A 268 1.51 8.14 -17.20
N LYS A 269 1.87 8.11 -18.48
CA LYS A 269 2.02 9.33 -19.28
C LYS A 269 0.77 10.22 -19.20
N ALA A 270 -0.43 9.64 -19.21
CA ALA A 270 -1.68 10.39 -19.09
C ALA A 270 -1.86 11.03 -17.71
N GLU A 271 -1.51 10.33 -16.62
CA GLU A 271 -1.57 10.88 -15.27
C GLU A 271 -0.53 11.98 -15.02
N SER A 272 0.61 11.96 -15.73
CA SER A 272 1.69 12.93 -15.54
C SER A 272 1.29 14.38 -15.86
N TYR A 273 0.28 14.58 -16.71
CA TYR A 273 -0.26 15.92 -17.01
C TYR A 273 -0.91 16.58 -15.77
N ASN A 274 -1.39 15.78 -14.83
CA ASN A 274 -2.02 16.23 -13.58
C ASN A 274 -1.19 15.84 -12.36
N CYS A 275 0.11 15.64 -12.55
CA CYS A 275 1.06 15.23 -11.52
C CYS A 275 1.91 16.43 -11.09
N PHE A 276 2.09 16.55 -9.77
CA PHE A 276 2.85 17.62 -9.14
C PHE A 276 4.01 17.01 -8.35
N ASP A 277 5.17 17.63 -8.48
CA ASP A 277 6.38 17.20 -7.79
C ASP A 277 6.49 17.87 -6.41
N PHE A 278 6.55 17.03 -5.36
CA PHE A 278 6.80 17.40 -3.98
C PHE A 278 8.05 16.67 -3.50
N ASP A 279 9.18 17.29 -3.48
CA ASP A 279 10.46 16.77 -2.99
C ASP A 279 10.58 15.23 -2.84
N LYS A 280 9.85 14.62 -1.90
CA LYS A 280 9.88 13.19 -1.56
C LYS A 280 8.80 12.34 -2.22
N TYR A 281 7.79 12.94 -2.82
CA TYR A 281 6.66 12.25 -3.44
C TYR A 281 6.08 13.04 -4.60
N PHE A 282 5.34 12.37 -5.44
CA PHE A 282 4.48 12.96 -6.45
C PHE A 282 3.04 12.96 -5.96
N LEU A 283 2.28 13.96 -6.38
CA LEU A 283 0.87 14.09 -6.09
C LEU A 283 0.08 14.14 -7.39
N ILE A 284 -0.76 13.14 -7.65
CA ILE A 284 -1.66 13.14 -8.80
C ILE A 284 -2.99 13.73 -8.34
N LEU A 285 -3.46 14.78 -9.02
CA LEU A 285 -4.69 15.52 -8.71
C LEU A 285 -5.54 15.69 -9.95
N GLN A 286 -6.79 15.26 -9.91
CA GLN A 286 -7.74 15.64 -10.94
C GLN A 286 -8.01 17.15 -10.89
N GLU A 287 -8.36 17.74 -12.04
CA GLU A 287 -8.49 19.20 -12.21
C GLU A 287 -9.45 19.85 -11.21
N ASN A 288 -10.59 19.19 -10.93
CA ASN A 288 -11.60 19.66 -9.98
C ASN A 288 -11.09 19.77 -8.52
N PHE A 289 -10.04 19.02 -8.15
CA PHE A 289 -9.45 19.05 -6.81
C PHE A 289 -8.24 19.99 -6.69
N GLN A 290 -7.69 20.48 -7.80
CA GLN A 290 -6.48 21.33 -7.80
C GLN A 290 -6.69 22.65 -7.04
N LYS A 291 -7.91 23.18 -7.00
CA LYS A 291 -8.22 24.43 -6.28
C LYS A 291 -7.84 24.37 -4.80
N GLY A 292 -8.04 23.21 -4.15
CA GLY A 292 -7.69 23.00 -2.75
C GLY A 292 -6.18 23.02 -2.46
N TYR A 293 -5.37 22.82 -3.49
CA TYR A 293 -3.91 22.79 -3.43
C TYR A 293 -3.25 24.03 -4.02
N LYS A 294 -4.01 25.04 -4.47
CA LYS A 294 -3.49 26.20 -5.21
C LYS A 294 -2.27 26.87 -4.57
N ASN A 295 -2.24 26.96 -3.24
CA ASN A 295 -1.14 27.57 -2.49
C ASN A 295 0.01 26.63 -2.17
N ILE A 296 -0.13 25.32 -2.48
CA ILE A 296 0.81 24.26 -2.10
C ILE A 296 1.47 23.66 -3.33
N ILE A 297 0.87 23.84 -4.51
CA ILE A 297 1.39 23.32 -5.78
C ILE A 297 2.61 24.15 -6.21
N ASN A 298 3.79 23.59 -5.97
CA ASN A 298 5.05 24.26 -6.28
C ASN A 298 5.58 23.95 -7.69
N LYS A 299 5.40 22.73 -8.18
CA LYS A 299 5.95 22.25 -9.45
C LYS A 299 4.99 21.29 -10.13
N LYS A 300 4.75 21.50 -11.42
CA LYS A 300 4.25 20.44 -12.33
C LYS A 300 5.43 19.68 -12.89
N ILE A 301 5.26 18.39 -13.15
CA ILE A 301 6.19 17.64 -13.98
C ILE A 301 6.19 18.31 -15.35
N LYS A 302 7.38 18.84 -15.77
CA LYS A 302 7.50 19.69 -16.97
C LYS A 302 7.23 18.95 -18.28
N LEU A 303 7.46 17.65 -18.31
CA LEU A 303 7.31 16.84 -19.50
C LEU A 303 6.39 15.68 -19.20
N PRO A 304 5.41 15.39 -20.05
CA PRO A 304 4.54 14.25 -19.89
C PRO A 304 5.34 12.96 -20.15
N HIS A 305 5.87 12.38 -19.10
CA HIS A 305 6.57 11.11 -19.14
C HIS A 305 5.98 10.17 -18.07
N SER A 306 6.11 8.89 -18.30
CA SER A 306 5.73 7.89 -17.29
C SER A 306 6.77 7.86 -16.17
N TYR A 307 6.33 7.48 -14.97
CA TYR A 307 7.25 7.14 -13.89
C TYR A 307 7.26 5.62 -13.75
N ASN A 308 8.25 5.00 -14.36
CA ASN A 308 8.38 3.55 -14.48
C ASN A 308 9.70 3.05 -13.88
N SER A 309 9.78 1.75 -13.60
CA SER A 309 10.95 1.15 -12.95
C SER A 309 12.13 0.90 -13.89
N GLU A 310 11.95 1.00 -15.20
CA GLU A 310 13.02 0.85 -16.20
C GLU A 310 13.84 2.13 -16.32
N GLU A 311 13.15 3.27 -16.51
CA GLU A 311 13.75 4.60 -16.74
C GLU A 311 13.88 5.37 -15.43
N ASN A 312 14.54 4.78 -14.42
CA ASN A 312 14.62 5.33 -13.08
C ASN A 312 16.04 5.22 -12.51
N ILE A 313 16.28 5.87 -11.38
CA ILE A 313 17.52 5.73 -10.62
C ILE A 313 17.56 4.35 -9.97
N PHE A 314 18.60 3.57 -10.28
CA PHE A 314 18.77 2.23 -9.75
C PHE A 314 19.54 2.21 -8.43
N LEU A 315 19.17 1.27 -7.57
CA LEU A 315 19.98 0.87 -6.43
C LEU A 315 21.20 0.08 -6.93
N THR A 316 22.37 0.41 -6.41
CA THR A 316 23.57 -0.40 -6.59
C THR A 316 23.48 -1.68 -5.75
N ILE A 317 24.21 -2.74 -6.14
CA ILE A 317 24.30 -3.98 -5.36
C ILE A 317 24.75 -3.70 -3.91
N LYS A 318 25.64 -2.73 -3.70
CA LYS A 318 26.12 -2.31 -2.37
C LYS A 318 24.98 -1.71 -1.53
N GLU A 319 24.14 -0.85 -2.13
CA GLU A 319 22.96 -0.30 -1.45
C GLU A 319 21.94 -1.39 -1.13
N ILE A 320 21.71 -2.34 -2.06
CA ILE A 320 20.80 -3.48 -1.83
C ILE A 320 21.32 -4.34 -0.67
N LYS A 321 22.63 -4.67 -0.62
CA LYS A 321 23.26 -5.39 0.50
C LYS A 321 23.04 -4.68 1.84
N TYR A 322 23.20 -3.37 1.87
CA TYR A 322 22.96 -2.57 3.08
C TYR A 322 21.48 -2.59 3.51
N ILE A 323 20.55 -2.48 2.58
CA ILE A 323 19.11 -2.59 2.86
C ILE A 323 18.76 -3.98 3.40
N LEU A 324 19.28 -5.03 2.76
CA LEU A 324 19.08 -6.42 3.18
C LEU A 324 19.64 -6.69 4.59
N SER A 325 20.82 -6.18 4.91
CA SER A 325 21.41 -6.36 6.24
C SER A 325 20.52 -5.79 7.34
N LYS A 326 19.98 -4.58 7.14
CA LYS A 326 19.02 -3.99 8.08
C LYS A 326 17.72 -4.77 8.18
N PHE A 327 17.22 -5.28 7.04
CA PHE A 327 16.00 -6.06 7.00
C PHE A 327 16.16 -7.40 7.76
N LEU A 328 17.26 -8.12 7.55
CA LEU A 328 17.52 -9.40 8.18
C LEU A 328 17.72 -9.28 9.70
N VAL A 329 18.40 -8.23 10.17
CA VAL A 329 18.52 -7.96 11.63
C VAL A 329 17.15 -7.73 12.27
N ASN A 330 16.21 -7.10 11.57
CA ASN A 330 14.86 -6.88 12.08
C ASN A 330 13.97 -8.14 12.06
N LEU A 331 14.32 -9.17 11.28
CA LEU A 331 13.63 -10.47 11.28
C LEU A 331 14.05 -11.38 12.43
N GLN A 332 15.23 -11.14 13.01
CA GLN A 332 15.79 -11.92 14.14
C GLN A 332 15.36 -11.37 15.51
N LYS A 333 14.76 -10.22 15.54
CA LYS A 333 14.15 -9.58 16.74
C LYS A 333 12.64 -9.82 16.78
#